data_4e6a07454052283754490b3278e2c411
#
_entry.id   4e6a07454052283754490b3278e2c411
#
_cell.length_a   1.000
_cell.length_b   1.000
_cell.length_c   1.000
_cell.angle_alpha   90.00
_cell.angle_beta   90.00
_cell.angle_gamma   90.00
#
_symmetry.space_group_name_H-M   'P 1'
#
loop_
_entity.id
_entity.type
_entity.pdbx_description
1 polymer ?
#
loop_
_entity_poly.entity_id
_entity_poly.type
_entity_poly.pdbx_seq_one_letter_code
_entity_poly.pdbx_strand_id
1 'polypeptide(L)'
;ENQNQPLYKIDLPSPDSVHAEEKDGIYALDEVILGIQKANNILCEANPDKIITIGGNCIVSLVPFDYLHGLYENIGIIWIDAHPDISTVNDGYPNAHAMVLGSLLGYGAPQLSALMQNQTFRPDEILYIGLQGLHSYQRKFLNDVGVEYQVQENAFISDNEIKAFMKRFDQILIHLILMY
;
A
#
# COMPACT_ATOMS: atom_id res chain seq x y z
N GLU A 1 -14.12 -14.21 25.77
CA GLU A 1 -14.29 -12.78 26.06
C GLU A 1 -14.53 -12.08 24.72
N ASN A 2 -15.77 -11.59 24.49
CA ASN A 2 -16.09 -10.71 23.36
C ASN A 2 -15.43 -9.35 23.65
N GLN A 3 -14.19 -9.19 23.24
CA GLN A 3 -13.60 -7.87 23.16
C GLN A 3 -14.25 -7.18 21.96
N ASN A 4 -15.15 -6.24 22.20
CA ASN A 4 -15.65 -5.32 21.19
C ASN A 4 -14.44 -4.49 20.71
N GLN A 5 -13.86 -4.89 19.59
CA GLN A 5 -12.83 -4.11 18.93
C GLN A 5 -13.46 -2.82 18.40
N PRO A 6 -12.85 -1.64 18.61
CA PRO A 6 -13.40 -0.40 18.08
C PRO A 6 -13.44 -0.45 16.55
N LEU A 7 -14.56 -0.02 15.98
CA LEU A 7 -14.76 0.10 14.53
C LEU A 7 -14.83 1.57 14.17
N TYR A 8 -13.92 2.00 13.29
CA TYR A 8 -13.89 3.33 12.73
C TYR A 8 -14.28 3.28 11.25
N LYS A 9 -15.16 4.18 10.84
CA LYS A 9 -15.60 4.28 9.44
C LYS A 9 -15.14 5.60 8.85
N ILE A 10 -14.52 5.52 7.66
CA ILE A 10 -14.15 6.69 6.88
C ILE A 10 -15.23 6.90 5.81
N ASP A 11 -16.07 7.90 6.00
CA ASP A 11 -17.07 8.28 5.01
C ASP A 11 -16.42 9.26 4.01
N LEU A 12 -16.43 8.86 2.74
CA LEU A 12 -16.03 9.67 1.60
C LEU A 12 -17.25 10.02 0.75
N PRO A 13 -17.19 11.11 -0.06
CA PRO A 13 -18.24 11.40 -1.02
C PRO A 13 -18.52 10.20 -1.92
N SER A 14 -19.80 10.01 -2.29
CA SER A 14 -20.17 8.94 -3.23
C SER A 14 -19.49 9.15 -4.58
N PRO A 15 -18.97 8.09 -5.23
CA PRO A 15 -18.42 8.18 -6.58
C PRO A 15 -19.39 8.84 -7.58
N ASP A 16 -20.69 8.65 -7.41
CA ASP A 16 -21.75 9.25 -8.24
C ASP A 16 -21.91 10.76 -8.02
N SER A 17 -21.41 11.28 -6.90
CA SER A 17 -21.47 12.71 -6.54
C SER A 17 -20.17 13.46 -6.84
N VAL A 18 -19.13 12.75 -7.22
CA VAL A 18 -17.80 13.30 -7.52
C VAL A 18 -17.57 13.18 -9.02
N HIS A 19 -17.41 14.31 -9.70
CA HIS A 19 -16.78 14.30 -11.02
C HIS A 19 -15.31 13.99 -10.78
N ALA A 20 -14.90 12.75 -11.02
CA ALA A 20 -13.52 12.31 -10.89
C ALA A 20 -12.67 12.98 -11.97
N GLU A 21 -12.30 14.23 -11.75
CA GLU A 21 -11.35 14.95 -12.59
C GLU A 21 -9.93 14.51 -12.24
N GLU A 22 -9.10 14.44 -13.26
CA GLU A 22 -7.68 14.24 -13.08
C GLU A 22 -7.05 15.57 -12.64
N LYS A 23 -6.36 15.53 -11.49
CA LYS A 23 -5.62 16.67 -10.96
C LYS A 23 -4.21 16.21 -10.61
N ASP A 24 -3.21 16.88 -11.14
CA ASP A 24 -1.79 16.55 -10.91
C ASP A 24 -1.44 15.07 -11.18
N GLY A 25 -2.08 14.47 -12.17
CA GLY A 25 -1.88 13.08 -12.57
C GLY A 25 -2.61 12.05 -11.70
N ILE A 26 -3.59 12.46 -10.88
CA ILE A 26 -4.37 11.57 -10.03
C ILE A 26 -5.87 11.89 -10.16
N TYR A 27 -6.68 10.87 -10.42
CA TYR A 27 -8.14 10.99 -10.38
C TYR A 27 -8.65 11.17 -8.95
N ALA A 28 -9.62 12.08 -8.79
CA ALA A 28 -10.25 12.40 -7.51
C ALA A 28 -9.21 12.68 -6.40
N LEU A 29 -8.15 13.44 -6.73
CA LEU A 29 -7.04 13.69 -5.81
C LEU A 29 -7.50 14.29 -4.48
N ASP A 30 -8.45 15.21 -4.50
CA ASP A 30 -8.91 15.90 -3.29
C ASP A 30 -9.64 14.90 -2.34
N GLU A 31 -10.41 13.95 -2.88
CA GLU A 31 -11.07 12.88 -2.13
C GLU A 31 -10.07 11.85 -1.60
N VAL A 32 -9.05 11.52 -2.39
CA VAL A 32 -7.94 10.65 -1.96
C VAL A 32 -7.22 11.28 -0.77
N ILE A 33 -6.84 12.56 -0.87
CA ILE A 33 -6.20 13.32 0.21
C ILE A 33 -7.10 13.36 1.46
N LEU A 34 -8.39 13.65 1.27
CA LEU A 34 -9.35 13.66 2.38
C LEU A 34 -9.42 12.31 3.10
N GLY A 35 -9.43 11.20 2.34
CA GLY A 35 -9.42 9.85 2.90
C GLY A 35 -8.17 9.56 3.72
N ILE A 36 -7.00 9.91 3.19
CA ILE A 36 -5.71 9.77 3.87
C ILE A 36 -5.68 10.59 5.17
N GLN A 37 -6.11 11.85 5.12
CA GLN A 37 -6.15 12.72 6.30
C GLN A 37 -7.08 12.20 7.38
N LYS A 38 -8.27 11.70 7.02
CA LYS A 38 -9.20 11.08 7.96
C LYS A 38 -8.62 9.82 8.61
N ALA A 39 -7.94 8.98 7.82
CA ALA A 39 -7.26 7.80 8.32
C ALA A 39 -6.14 8.16 9.31
N ASN A 40 -5.29 9.13 8.97
CA ASN A 40 -4.24 9.63 9.85
C ASN A 40 -4.81 10.14 11.19
N ASN A 41 -5.88 10.95 11.16
CA ASN A 41 -6.51 11.47 12.37
C ASN A 41 -7.03 10.35 13.27
N ILE A 42 -7.69 9.34 12.69
CA ILE A 42 -8.20 8.18 13.43
C ILE A 42 -7.04 7.42 14.10
N LEU A 43 -5.94 7.18 13.39
CA LEU A 43 -4.80 6.44 13.94
C LEU A 43 -4.08 7.23 15.02
N CYS A 44 -3.91 8.56 14.83
CA CYS A 44 -3.35 9.43 15.86
C CYS A 44 -4.18 9.46 17.15
N GLU A 45 -5.51 9.48 17.03
CA GLU A 45 -6.41 9.51 18.19
C GLU A 45 -6.51 8.13 18.87
N ALA A 46 -6.65 7.06 18.08
CA ALA A 46 -6.85 5.70 18.59
C ALA A 46 -5.57 5.06 19.12
N ASN A 47 -4.41 5.47 18.58
CA ASN A 47 -3.07 4.96 18.91
C ASN A 47 -3.03 3.42 18.99
N PRO A 48 -3.45 2.68 17.93
CA PRO A 48 -3.53 1.24 17.95
C PRO A 48 -2.16 0.60 17.75
N ASP A 49 -1.94 -0.56 18.37
CA ASP A 49 -0.78 -1.42 18.12
C ASP A 49 -1.03 -2.44 16.99
N LYS A 50 -2.30 -2.65 16.61
CA LYS A 50 -2.72 -3.55 15.51
C LYS A 50 -3.89 -2.95 14.76
N ILE A 51 -3.88 -3.11 13.44
CA ILE A 51 -4.88 -2.54 12.56
C ILE A 51 -5.38 -3.60 11.59
N ILE A 52 -6.70 -3.67 11.41
CA ILE A 52 -7.34 -4.36 10.29
C ILE A 52 -8.08 -3.31 9.50
N THR A 53 -7.71 -3.15 8.22
CA THR A 53 -8.35 -2.23 7.31
C THR A 53 -9.12 -3.01 6.25
N ILE A 54 -10.35 -2.60 5.97
CA ILE A 54 -11.19 -3.16 4.90
C ILE A 54 -11.65 -2.01 4.03
N GLY A 55 -11.42 -2.12 2.74
CA GLY A 55 -11.80 -1.06 1.80
C GLY A 55 -11.89 -1.55 0.35
N GLY A 56 -12.14 -0.61 -0.56
CA GLY A 56 -12.47 -0.90 -1.95
C GLY A 56 -11.26 -1.10 -2.87
N ASN A 57 -10.05 -0.65 -2.49
CA ASN A 57 -8.83 -0.78 -3.31
C ASN A 57 -7.56 -0.61 -2.47
N CYS A 58 -6.39 -0.71 -3.09
CA CYS A 58 -5.08 -0.76 -2.44
C CYS A 58 -4.73 0.48 -1.60
N ILE A 59 -5.34 1.65 -1.87
CA ILE A 59 -5.06 2.90 -1.14
C ILE A 59 -5.29 2.78 0.38
N VAL A 60 -6.14 1.86 0.81
CA VAL A 60 -6.45 1.63 2.24
C VAL A 60 -5.25 1.14 3.05
N SER A 61 -4.21 0.63 2.40
CA SER A 61 -2.98 0.18 3.06
C SER A 61 -1.97 1.30 3.30
N LEU A 62 -2.08 2.43 2.58
CA LEU A 62 -1.07 3.49 2.61
C LEU A 62 -0.84 4.01 4.03
N VAL A 63 -1.88 4.53 4.65
CA VAL A 63 -1.78 5.16 5.98
C VAL A 63 -1.50 4.16 7.10
N PRO A 64 -2.20 3.01 7.19
CA PRO A 64 -1.90 2.02 8.23
C PRO A 64 -0.46 1.49 8.17
N PHE A 65 0.10 1.32 6.96
CA PHE A 65 1.45 0.81 6.81
C PHE A 65 2.49 1.87 7.19
N ASP A 66 2.30 3.13 6.76
CA ASP A 66 3.14 4.25 7.19
C ASP A 66 3.11 4.40 8.73
N TYR A 67 1.94 4.40 9.34
CA TYR A 67 1.76 4.52 10.78
C TYR A 67 2.47 3.39 11.55
N LEU A 68 2.26 2.13 11.14
CA LEU A 68 2.88 0.98 11.82
C LEU A 68 4.39 0.93 11.60
N HIS A 69 4.90 1.43 10.46
CA HIS A 69 6.33 1.58 10.23
C HIS A 69 6.98 2.62 11.17
N GLY A 70 6.23 3.64 11.57
CA GLY A 70 6.69 4.56 12.62
C GLY A 70 6.66 3.99 14.03
N LEU A 71 5.81 2.97 14.27
CA LEU A 71 5.66 2.35 15.58
C LEU A 71 6.67 1.21 15.82
N TYR A 72 7.08 0.50 14.77
CA TYR A 72 7.94 -0.68 14.84
C TYR A 72 9.21 -0.50 14.01
N GLU A 73 10.37 -0.76 14.59
CA GLU A 73 11.67 -0.60 13.93
C GLU A 73 11.99 -1.71 12.90
N ASN A 74 11.48 -2.92 13.14
CA ASN A 74 11.79 -4.10 12.34
C ASN A 74 10.51 -4.74 11.79
N ILE A 75 10.03 -4.21 10.68
CA ILE A 75 8.75 -4.54 10.08
C ILE A 75 8.90 -4.82 8.58
N GLY A 76 8.20 -5.85 8.08
CA GLY A 76 8.19 -6.20 6.66
C GLY A 76 6.77 -6.21 6.08
N ILE A 77 6.67 -6.08 4.77
CA ILE A 77 5.42 -6.11 4.02
C ILE A 77 5.34 -7.39 3.19
N ILE A 78 4.23 -8.12 3.31
CA ILE A 78 3.80 -9.13 2.34
C ILE A 78 2.68 -8.52 1.50
N TRP A 79 2.95 -8.28 0.20
CA TRP A 79 2.03 -7.69 -0.75
C TRP A 79 1.44 -8.77 -1.65
N ILE A 80 0.18 -9.17 -1.36
CA ILE A 80 -0.54 -10.24 -2.06
C ILE A 80 -1.47 -9.59 -3.08
N ASP A 81 -0.96 -9.40 -4.28
CA ASP A 81 -1.63 -8.73 -5.40
C ASP A 81 -1.06 -9.19 -6.74
N ALA A 82 -1.87 -9.12 -7.79
CA ALA A 82 -1.41 -9.29 -9.16
C ALA A 82 -0.62 -8.09 -9.68
N HIS A 83 -0.75 -6.92 -9.03
CA HIS A 83 -0.10 -5.67 -9.41
C HIS A 83 0.95 -5.23 -8.39
N PRO A 84 2.02 -4.54 -8.82
CA PRO A 84 3.09 -4.10 -7.92
C PRO A 84 2.80 -2.79 -7.20
N ASP A 85 1.79 -2.03 -7.63
CA ASP A 85 1.35 -0.73 -7.09
C ASP A 85 2.47 0.30 -6.90
N ILE A 86 3.36 0.39 -7.91
CA ILE A 86 4.53 1.26 -7.94
C ILE A 86 4.45 2.31 -9.07
N SER A 87 3.26 2.51 -9.64
CA SER A 87 3.05 3.53 -10.67
C SER A 87 3.27 4.94 -10.10
N THR A 88 3.58 5.85 -10.99
CA THR A 88 3.74 7.28 -10.72
C THR A 88 2.77 8.09 -11.58
N VAL A 89 2.66 9.37 -11.33
CA VAL A 89 1.84 10.30 -12.15
C VAL A 89 2.29 10.37 -13.62
N ASN A 90 3.48 9.89 -13.95
CA ASN A 90 4.05 9.93 -15.30
C ASN A 90 3.77 8.66 -16.13
N ASP A 91 3.16 7.65 -15.54
CA ASP A 91 2.99 6.33 -16.18
C ASP A 91 1.68 6.20 -16.97
N GLY A 92 0.90 7.28 -17.07
CA GLY A 92 -0.35 7.34 -17.86
C GLY A 92 -1.50 6.52 -17.27
N TYR A 93 -1.43 6.20 -15.98
CA TYR A 93 -2.49 5.53 -15.21
C TYR A 93 -2.78 6.29 -13.92
N PRO A 94 -3.66 7.33 -13.98
CA PRO A 94 -3.81 8.32 -12.92
C PRO A 94 -4.62 7.82 -11.71
N ASN A 95 -4.46 6.57 -11.32
CA ASN A 95 -5.19 5.96 -10.21
C ASN A 95 -4.29 5.82 -8.97
N ALA A 96 -4.64 6.51 -7.89
CA ALA A 96 -3.86 6.51 -6.64
C ALA A 96 -3.60 5.10 -6.07
N HIS A 97 -4.53 4.15 -6.25
CA HIS A 97 -4.35 2.80 -5.74
C HIS A 97 -3.15 2.08 -6.36
N ALA A 98 -2.81 2.37 -7.62
CA ALA A 98 -1.64 1.80 -8.29
C ALA A 98 -0.30 2.45 -7.89
N MET A 99 -0.32 3.44 -6.99
CA MET A 99 0.86 4.21 -6.56
C MET A 99 1.24 3.96 -5.09
N VAL A 100 0.52 3.07 -4.42
CA VAL A 100 0.60 2.89 -2.96
C VAL A 100 1.96 2.42 -2.51
N LEU A 101 2.43 1.29 -3.03
CA LEU A 101 3.71 0.73 -2.60
C LEU A 101 4.88 1.59 -3.08
N GLY A 102 4.77 2.19 -4.26
CA GLY A 102 5.71 3.21 -4.72
C GLY A 102 5.83 4.38 -3.74
N SER A 103 4.70 4.84 -3.18
CA SER A 103 4.69 5.93 -2.19
C SER A 103 5.33 5.51 -0.86
N LEU A 104 5.04 4.29 -0.37
CA LEU A 104 5.66 3.73 0.84
C LEU A 104 7.18 3.56 0.69
N LEU A 105 7.66 3.29 -0.52
CA LEU A 105 9.10 3.22 -0.86
C LEU A 105 9.73 4.61 -1.11
N GLY A 106 8.93 5.70 -1.10
CA GLY A 106 9.42 7.06 -1.33
C GLY A 106 9.55 7.48 -2.79
N TYR A 107 9.03 6.70 -3.73
CA TYR A 107 9.10 6.94 -5.17
C TYR A 107 7.72 7.22 -5.81
N GLY A 108 6.66 7.20 -5.03
CA GLY A 108 5.29 7.41 -5.51
C GLY A 108 4.97 8.84 -5.90
N ALA A 109 3.68 9.12 -6.10
CA ALA A 109 3.21 10.47 -6.39
C ALA A 109 3.60 11.43 -5.25
N PRO A 110 4.18 12.62 -5.58
CA PRO A 110 4.59 13.58 -4.56
C PRO A 110 3.45 13.97 -3.61
N GLN A 111 2.23 14.06 -4.13
CA GLN A 111 1.03 14.42 -3.36
C GLN A 111 0.69 13.36 -2.29
N LEU A 112 0.93 12.07 -2.58
CA LEU A 112 0.72 10.98 -1.64
C LEU A 112 1.89 10.87 -0.65
N SER A 113 3.12 10.94 -1.16
CA SER A 113 4.33 10.86 -0.33
C SER A 113 4.42 11.99 0.69
N ALA A 114 3.94 13.21 0.34
CA ALA A 114 3.91 14.35 1.25
C ALA A 114 2.96 14.18 2.45
N LEU A 115 2.05 13.20 2.40
CA LEU A 115 1.11 12.89 3.48
C LEU A 115 1.62 11.79 4.42
N MET A 116 2.72 11.12 4.06
CA MET A 116 3.36 10.12 4.91
C MET A 116 4.08 10.83 6.07
N GLN A 117 4.02 10.24 7.25
CA GLN A 117 4.51 10.83 8.49
C GLN A 117 5.79 10.17 8.99
N ASN A 118 6.14 9.02 8.42
CA ASN A 118 7.23 8.19 8.89
C ASN A 118 8.28 7.96 7.78
N GLN A 119 9.33 7.25 8.11
CA GLN A 119 10.36 6.89 7.14
C GLN A 119 9.81 5.94 6.07
N THR A 120 10.44 5.95 4.90
CA THR A 120 10.08 5.05 3.81
C THR A 120 10.55 3.62 4.10
N PHE A 121 9.80 2.64 3.56
CA PHE A 121 10.25 1.25 3.57
C PHE A 121 11.46 1.06 2.67
N ARG A 122 12.29 0.10 3.04
CA ARG A 122 13.42 -0.34 2.22
C ARG A 122 12.97 -1.44 1.24
N PRO A 123 13.64 -1.57 0.09
CA PRO A 123 13.32 -2.60 -0.91
C PRO A 123 13.33 -4.03 -0.35
N ASP A 124 14.23 -4.32 0.58
CA ASP A 124 14.38 -5.64 1.21
C ASP A 124 13.32 -5.94 2.29
N GLU A 125 12.48 -4.97 2.63
CA GLU A 125 11.31 -5.13 3.51
C GLU A 125 10.04 -5.55 2.78
N ILE A 126 10.10 -5.75 1.45
CA ILE A 126 8.95 -6.09 0.62
C ILE A 126 9.06 -7.53 0.12
N LEU A 127 7.98 -8.30 0.28
CA LEU A 127 7.78 -9.58 -0.39
C LEU A 127 6.51 -9.54 -1.21
N TYR A 128 6.64 -9.68 -2.52
CA TYR A 128 5.48 -9.83 -3.41
C TYR A 128 5.00 -11.28 -3.49
N ILE A 129 3.69 -11.45 -3.48
CA ILE A 129 3.04 -12.74 -3.77
C ILE A 129 1.93 -12.49 -4.80
N GLY A 130 1.97 -13.18 -5.92
CA GLY A 130 0.89 -13.15 -6.90
C GLY A 130 1.09 -12.20 -8.07
N LEU A 131 2.23 -11.52 -8.21
CA LEU A 131 2.47 -10.61 -9.33
C LEU A 131 2.25 -11.27 -10.68
N GLN A 132 1.53 -10.58 -11.57
CA GLN A 132 1.21 -11.04 -12.92
C GLN A 132 1.47 -9.91 -13.93
N GLY A 133 1.90 -10.28 -15.14
CA GLY A 133 1.85 -9.42 -16.32
C GLY A 133 2.50 -8.03 -16.19
N LEU A 134 3.63 -7.90 -15.51
CA LEU A 134 4.27 -6.59 -15.28
C LEU A 134 4.60 -5.86 -16.60
N HIS A 135 4.25 -4.59 -16.66
CA HIS A 135 4.67 -3.69 -17.73
C HIS A 135 6.20 -3.44 -17.69
N SER A 136 6.77 -3.05 -18.82
CA SER A 136 8.22 -2.81 -18.92
C SER A 136 8.74 -1.74 -17.95
N TYR A 137 7.96 -0.67 -17.73
CA TYR A 137 8.32 0.39 -16.79
C TYR A 137 8.30 -0.10 -15.33
N GLN A 138 7.37 -1.00 -14.98
CA GLN A 138 7.29 -1.61 -13.65
C GLN A 138 8.49 -2.51 -13.38
N ARG A 139 8.86 -3.36 -14.34
CA ARG A 139 10.09 -4.19 -14.25
C ARG A 139 11.33 -3.33 -14.08
N LYS A 140 11.43 -2.25 -14.88
CA LYS A 140 12.54 -1.32 -14.78
C LYS A 140 12.62 -0.69 -13.41
N PHE A 141 11.49 -0.19 -12.89
CA PHE A 141 11.42 0.42 -11.56
C PHE A 141 11.87 -0.55 -10.47
N LEU A 142 11.29 -1.75 -10.40
CA LEU A 142 11.61 -2.74 -9.38
C LEU A 142 13.11 -3.12 -9.39
N ASN A 143 13.70 -3.26 -10.59
CA ASN A 143 15.12 -3.54 -10.75
C ASN A 143 16.00 -2.36 -10.32
N ASP A 144 15.64 -1.13 -10.70
CA ASP A 144 16.42 0.08 -10.38
C ASP A 144 16.41 0.36 -8.87
N VAL A 145 15.30 0.12 -8.22
CA VAL A 145 15.13 0.31 -6.76
C VAL A 145 15.71 -0.87 -5.98
N GLY A 146 15.82 -2.04 -6.59
CA GLY A 146 16.38 -3.24 -5.98
C GLY A 146 15.36 -4.05 -5.16
N VAL A 147 14.06 -3.94 -5.48
CA VAL A 147 13.04 -4.82 -4.91
C VAL A 147 13.12 -6.18 -5.58
N GLU A 148 13.28 -7.25 -4.80
CA GLU A 148 13.22 -8.61 -5.31
C GLU A 148 11.77 -9.01 -5.61
N TYR A 149 11.51 -9.56 -6.79
CA TYR A 149 10.19 -10.00 -7.18
C TYR A 149 10.22 -11.24 -8.07
N GLN A 150 9.13 -12.00 -8.01
CA GLN A 150 8.85 -13.11 -8.93
C GLN A 150 7.50 -12.86 -9.59
N VAL A 151 7.44 -13.03 -10.93
CA VAL A 151 6.18 -12.99 -11.67
C VAL A 151 5.61 -14.40 -11.73
N GLN A 152 4.41 -14.58 -11.22
CA GLN A 152 3.77 -15.88 -11.14
C GLN A 152 3.06 -16.24 -12.45
N GLU A 153 3.81 -16.60 -13.48
CA GLU A 153 3.22 -17.18 -14.69
C GLU A 153 2.99 -18.70 -14.56
N ASN A 154 3.85 -19.39 -13.82
CA ASN A 154 3.77 -20.85 -13.65
C ASN A 154 4.36 -21.38 -12.31
N ALA A 155 4.76 -20.53 -11.40
CA ALA A 155 5.33 -20.93 -10.11
C ALA A 155 4.78 -20.06 -8.97
N PHE A 156 4.42 -20.70 -7.88
CA PHE A 156 4.05 -19.99 -6.65
C PHE A 156 5.29 -19.87 -5.76
N ILE A 157 5.40 -18.73 -5.06
CA ILE A 157 6.38 -18.61 -3.99
C ILE A 157 6.16 -19.72 -2.98
N SER A 158 7.23 -20.36 -2.55
CA SER A 158 7.13 -21.50 -1.64
C SER A 158 6.87 -21.05 -0.20
N ASP A 159 6.22 -21.91 0.59
CA ASP A 159 6.05 -21.71 2.03
C ASP A 159 7.37 -21.44 2.75
N ASN A 160 8.47 -22.01 2.28
CA ASN A 160 9.79 -21.83 2.89
C ASN A 160 10.33 -20.43 2.64
N GLU A 161 10.12 -19.85 1.46
CA GLU A 161 10.51 -18.47 1.14
C GLU A 161 9.69 -17.48 1.96
N ILE A 162 8.36 -17.68 2.06
CA ILE A 162 7.49 -16.85 2.91
C ILE A 162 7.93 -16.91 4.38
N LYS A 163 8.17 -18.11 4.91
CA LYS A 163 8.65 -18.30 6.28
C LYS A 163 10.04 -17.70 6.51
N ALA A 164 10.93 -17.77 5.52
CA ALA A 164 12.26 -17.18 5.59
C ALA A 164 12.17 -15.65 5.63
N PHE A 165 11.30 -15.04 4.80
CA PHE A 165 11.04 -13.61 4.84
C PHE A 165 10.47 -13.19 6.20
N MET A 166 9.41 -13.85 6.68
CA MET A 166 8.76 -13.52 7.95
C MET A 166 9.71 -13.58 9.14
N LYS A 167 10.69 -14.49 9.14
CA LYS A 167 11.67 -14.62 10.24
C LYS A 167 12.66 -13.45 10.34
N ARG A 168 12.73 -12.60 9.33
CA ARG A 168 13.62 -11.44 9.31
C ARG A 168 13.06 -10.27 10.12
N PHE A 169 11.75 -10.27 10.39
CA PHE A 169 11.03 -9.15 10.95
C PHE A 169 10.27 -9.54 12.22
N ASP A 170 10.13 -8.58 13.12
CA ASP A 170 9.36 -8.75 14.36
C ASP A 170 7.86 -8.57 14.11
N GLN A 171 7.52 -7.78 13.09
CA GLN A 171 6.15 -7.52 12.66
C GLN A 171 6.03 -7.70 11.14
N ILE A 172 4.87 -8.18 10.70
CA ILE A 172 4.53 -8.33 9.28
C ILE A 172 3.23 -7.59 9.00
N LEU A 173 3.29 -6.69 8.03
CA LEU A 173 2.11 -6.09 7.42
C LEU A 173 1.67 -6.95 6.23
N ILE A 174 0.38 -7.16 6.11
CA ILE A 174 -0.17 -7.96 5.01
C ILE A 174 -1.15 -7.09 4.23
N HIS A 175 -0.85 -6.88 2.96
CA HIS A 175 -1.79 -6.39 1.97
C HIS A 175 -2.39 -7.57 1.22
N LEU A 176 -3.72 -7.59 1.05
CA LEU A 176 -4.43 -8.60 0.28
C LEU A 176 -5.53 -7.94 -0.54
N ILE A 177 -5.47 -8.09 -1.85
CA ILE A 177 -6.54 -7.72 -2.77
C ILE A 177 -7.18 -8.97 -3.36
N LEU A 178 -8.52 -9.00 -3.37
CA LEU A 178 -9.28 -10.04 -4.05
C LEU A 178 -9.76 -9.46 -5.37
N MET A 179 -9.24 -9.98 -6.48
CA MET A 179 -9.72 -9.64 -7.82
C MET A 179 -10.75 -10.66 -8.27
N TYR A 180 -11.87 -10.18 -8.78
CA TYR A 180 -12.93 -10.99 -9.35
C TYR A 180 -12.81 -11.05 -10.88
#